data_fa3bae2fb7142a611ee3641053e5a35e
#
_entry.id   fa3bae2fb7142a611ee3641053e5a35e
#
_cell.length_a   1.000
_cell.length_b   1.000
_cell.length_c   1.000
_cell.angle_alpha   90.00
_cell.angle_beta   90.00
_cell.angle_gamma   90.00
#
_symmetry.space_group_name_H-M   'P 1'
#
loop_
_entity.id
_entity.type
_entity.pdbx_description
1 polymer ?
#
loop_
_entity_poly.entity_id
_entity_poly.type
_entity_poly.pdbx_seq_one_letter_code
_entity_poly.pdbx_strand_id
1 'polypeptide(L)'
;MAVDTYTGSLLDLIADDHIHADDRAEIERVILAIALEYDGHIDPNVVRRRLPAWVQPQLVGPTYRALCLAREIEPAGWTTSDDLRGRNSGKPVRTYRLVN
;
A
#
# COMPACT_ATOMS: atom_id res chain seq x y z
N MET A 1 21.30 -28.35 -11.12
CA MET A 1 22.04 -27.57 -10.11
C MET A 1 21.08 -26.91 -9.15
N ALA A 2 21.36 -26.98 -7.87
CA ALA A 2 20.57 -26.31 -6.86
C ALA A 2 20.48 -24.80 -7.10
N VAL A 3 21.56 -24.25 -7.67
CA VAL A 3 21.63 -22.83 -8.00
C VAL A 3 20.58 -22.46 -9.06
N ASP A 4 20.34 -23.32 -10.03
CA ASP A 4 19.37 -23.01 -11.08
C ASP A 4 17.95 -22.99 -10.56
N THR A 5 17.61 -23.95 -9.68
CA THR A 5 16.30 -23.97 -9.04
C THR A 5 16.09 -22.72 -8.20
N TYR A 6 17.12 -22.32 -7.46
CA TYR A 6 17.09 -21.13 -6.62
C TYR A 6 16.98 -19.87 -7.47
N THR A 7 17.73 -19.82 -8.57
CA THR A 7 17.68 -18.70 -9.49
C THR A 7 16.30 -18.56 -10.12
N GLY A 8 15.66 -19.68 -10.46
CA GLY A 8 14.29 -19.65 -10.97
C GLY A 8 13.32 -19.01 -10.00
N SER A 9 13.37 -19.40 -8.72
CA SER A 9 12.51 -18.79 -7.69
C SER A 9 12.78 -17.30 -7.52
N LEU A 10 14.03 -16.90 -7.51
CA LEU A 10 14.40 -15.49 -7.41
C LEU A 10 13.95 -14.70 -8.62
N LEU A 11 14.07 -15.27 -9.81
CA LEU A 11 13.61 -14.60 -11.03
C LEU A 11 12.11 -14.43 -11.02
N ASP A 12 11.34 -15.41 -10.52
CA ASP A 12 9.90 -15.31 -10.40
C ASP A 12 9.50 -14.19 -9.44
N LEU A 13 10.21 -14.08 -8.30
CA LEU A 13 9.96 -13.00 -7.35
C LEU A 13 10.29 -11.63 -7.93
N ILE A 14 11.39 -11.53 -8.64
CA ILE A 14 11.81 -10.29 -9.30
C ILE A 14 10.82 -9.91 -10.39
N ALA A 15 10.33 -10.88 -11.15
CA ALA A 15 9.34 -10.64 -12.19
C ALA A 15 8.03 -10.14 -11.60
N ASP A 16 7.57 -10.74 -10.48
CA ASP A 16 6.37 -10.28 -9.79
C ASP A 16 6.55 -8.85 -9.29
N ASP A 17 7.68 -8.54 -8.66
CA ASP A 17 7.98 -7.20 -8.21
C ASP A 17 8.01 -6.21 -9.37
N HIS A 18 8.59 -6.61 -10.49
CA HIS A 18 8.64 -5.76 -11.67
C HIS A 18 7.25 -5.53 -12.26
N ILE A 19 6.42 -6.57 -12.34
CA ILE A 19 5.05 -6.49 -12.87
C ILE A 19 4.21 -5.52 -12.03
N HIS A 20 4.40 -5.52 -10.71
CA HIS A 20 3.60 -4.69 -9.79
C HIS A 20 4.30 -3.40 -9.38
N ALA A 21 5.48 -3.09 -9.95
CA ALA A 21 6.25 -1.92 -9.55
C ALA A 21 5.49 -0.62 -9.80
N ASP A 22 4.80 -0.51 -10.94
CA ASP A 22 4.03 0.69 -11.27
C ASP A 22 2.84 0.89 -10.34
N ASP A 23 2.15 -0.20 -9.98
CA ASP A 23 1.04 -0.16 -9.04
C ASP A 23 1.52 0.33 -7.67
N ARG A 24 2.62 -0.24 -7.17
CA ARG A 24 3.15 0.14 -5.87
C ARG A 24 3.65 1.57 -5.85
N ALA A 25 4.33 2.00 -6.90
CA ALA A 25 4.80 3.37 -7.02
C ALA A 25 3.62 4.36 -6.99
N GLU A 26 2.55 4.04 -7.68
CA GLU A 26 1.35 4.89 -7.67
C GLU A 26 0.69 4.93 -6.30
N ILE A 27 0.58 3.77 -5.64
CA ILE A 27 0.02 3.71 -4.29
C ILE A 27 0.85 4.58 -3.33
N GLU A 28 2.17 4.45 -3.35
CA GLU A 28 3.07 5.26 -2.53
C GLU A 28 2.90 6.74 -2.81
N ARG A 29 2.84 7.11 -4.09
CA ARG A 29 2.67 8.50 -4.49
C ARG A 29 1.38 9.08 -3.93
N VAL A 30 0.28 8.33 -4.02
CA VAL A 30 -1.02 8.79 -3.52
C VAL A 30 -1.00 8.90 -2.00
N ILE A 31 -0.45 7.90 -1.29
CA ILE A 31 -0.35 7.93 0.17
C ILE A 31 0.42 9.16 0.63
N LEU A 32 1.58 9.41 0.04
CA LEU A 32 2.43 10.53 0.46
C LEU A 32 1.83 11.87 0.07
N ALA A 33 1.16 11.96 -1.07
CA ALA A 33 0.47 13.18 -1.48
C ALA A 33 -0.66 13.52 -0.50
N ILE A 34 -1.42 12.51 -0.07
CA ILE A 34 -2.49 12.70 0.92
C ILE A 34 -1.90 13.14 2.26
N ALA A 35 -0.79 12.53 2.68
CA ALA A 35 -0.13 12.90 3.91
C ALA A 35 0.28 14.37 3.91
N LEU A 36 0.84 14.85 2.81
CA LEU A 36 1.23 16.26 2.67
C LEU A 36 0.02 17.19 2.69
N GLU A 37 -1.09 16.75 2.11
CA GLU A 37 -2.31 17.55 2.02
C GLU A 37 -3.04 17.66 3.37
N TYR A 38 -2.93 16.63 4.21
CA TYR A 38 -3.66 16.52 5.48
C TYR A 38 -2.73 16.56 6.71
N ASP A 39 -1.67 17.35 6.66
CA ASP A 39 -0.76 17.54 7.80
C ASP A 39 -0.16 16.23 8.33
N GLY A 40 0.18 15.34 7.45
CA GLY A 40 0.79 14.06 7.79
C GLY A 40 -0.20 12.94 8.04
N HIS A 41 -1.51 13.21 8.06
CA HIS A 41 -2.52 12.19 8.27
C HIS A 41 -2.85 11.42 7.02
N ILE A 42 -3.01 10.12 7.16
CA ILE A 42 -3.30 9.22 6.05
C ILE A 42 -4.53 8.38 6.42
N ASP A 43 -5.66 8.71 5.78
CA ASP A 43 -6.90 7.95 5.90
C ASP A 43 -7.00 6.98 4.73
N PRO A 44 -7.02 5.65 4.96
CA PRO A 44 -7.11 4.68 3.87
C PRO A 44 -8.33 4.84 2.99
N ASN A 45 -9.43 5.37 3.51
CA ASN A 45 -10.61 5.65 2.71
C ASN A 45 -10.33 6.69 1.63
N VAL A 46 -9.59 7.76 2.00
CA VAL A 46 -9.18 8.80 1.06
C VAL A 46 -8.20 8.24 0.03
N VAL A 47 -7.24 7.44 0.48
CA VAL A 47 -6.27 6.79 -0.42
C VAL A 47 -7.02 5.96 -1.46
N ARG A 48 -7.92 5.08 -1.02
CA ARG A 48 -8.65 4.20 -1.93
C ARG A 48 -9.43 4.98 -2.98
N ARG A 49 -10.08 6.06 -2.60
CA ARG A 49 -10.85 6.87 -3.53
C ARG A 49 -10.00 7.58 -4.58
N ARG A 50 -8.74 7.84 -4.28
CA ARG A 50 -7.82 8.53 -5.20
C ARG A 50 -6.98 7.61 -6.05
N LEU A 51 -7.01 6.30 -5.77
CA LEU A 51 -6.24 5.35 -6.57
C LEU A 51 -6.89 5.16 -7.94
N PRO A 52 -6.08 5.15 -9.02
CA PRO A 52 -6.62 4.84 -10.35
C PRO A 52 -7.20 3.43 -10.40
N ALA A 53 -8.15 3.24 -11.31
CA ALA A 53 -8.82 1.94 -11.46
C ALA A 53 -7.87 0.81 -11.88
N TRP A 54 -6.73 1.14 -12.52
CA TRP A 54 -5.76 0.14 -12.95
C TRP A 54 -4.89 -0.40 -11.82
N VAL A 55 -4.88 0.26 -10.66
CA VAL A 55 -4.11 -0.22 -9.51
C VAL A 55 -4.82 -1.42 -8.90
N GLN A 56 -4.05 -2.48 -8.62
CA GLN A 56 -4.59 -3.68 -8.00
C GLN A 56 -4.80 -3.46 -6.51
N PRO A 57 -6.05 -3.59 -6.00
CA PRO A 57 -6.35 -3.26 -4.60
C PRO A 57 -5.59 -4.10 -3.58
N GLN A 58 -5.24 -5.34 -3.92
CA GLN A 58 -4.52 -6.22 -3.01
C GLN A 58 -3.09 -5.76 -2.71
N LEU A 59 -2.56 -4.81 -3.48
CA LEU A 59 -1.22 -4.28 -3.26
C LEU A 59 -1.19 -3.14 -2.25
N VAL A 60 -2.34 -2.60 -1.88
CA VAL A 60 -2.42 -1.44 -0.98
C VAL A 60 -1.93 -1.79 0.43
N GLY A 61 -2.42 -2.90 0.99
CA GLY A 61 -1.97 -3.35 2.32
C GLY A 61 -0.47 -3.58 2.41
N PRO A 62 0.12 -4.37 1.50
CA PRO A 62 1.58 -4.55 1.48
C PRO A 62 2.36 -3.25 1.31
N THR A 63 1.84 -2.27 0.57
CA THR A 63 2.49 -0.99 0.41
C THR A 63 2.53 -0.21 1.72
N TYR A 64 1.44 -0.18 2.48
CA TYR A 64 1.45 0.42 3.82
C TYR A 64 2.50 -0.25 4.71
N ARG A 65 2.56 -1.57 4.66
CA ARG A 65 3.53 -2.31 5.46
C ARG A 65 4.96 -1.95 5.08
N ALA A 66 5.25 -1.85 3.79
CA ALA A 66 6.58 -1.48 3.32
C ALA A 66 6.97 -0.08 3.77
N LEU A 67 6.04 0.88 3.71
CA LEU A 67 6.28 2.25 4.16
C LEU A 67 6.51 2.30 5.67
N CYS A 68 5.79 1.48 6.45
CA CYS A 68 6.02 1.38 7.89
C CYS A 68 7.39 0.78 8.19
N LEU A 69 7.79 -0.26 7.48
CA LEU A 69 9.11 -0.87 7.66
C LEU A 69 10.23 0.09 7.29
N ALA A 70 10.01 0.91 6.28
CA ALA A 70 10.97 1.95 5.88
C ALA A 70 10.94 3.16 6.82
N ARG A 71 10.06 3.18 7.80
CA ARG A 71 9.86 4.27 8.77
C ARG A 71 9.48 5.58 8.12
N GLU A 72 8.79 5.53 7.01
CA GLU A 72 8.24 6.72 6.37
C GLU A 72 6.89 7.11 6.94
N ILE A 73 6.11 6.10 7.34
CA ILE A 73 4.83 6.30 8.00
C ILE A 73 4.76 5.39 9.24
N GLU A 74 3.81 5.68 10.12
CA GLU A 74 3.55 4.86 11.30
C GLU A 74 2.06 4.78 11.56
N PRO A 75 1.59 3.71 12.24
CA PRO A 75 0.18 3.62 12.64
C PRO A 75 -0.21 4.76 13.55
N ALA A 76 -1.39 5.34 13.32
CA ALA A 76 -1.88 6.49 14.08
C ALA A 76 -3.17 6.19 14.85
N GLY A 77 -4.02 5.31 14.33
CA GLY A 77 -5.29 5.01 14.97
C GLY A 77 -6.17 4.16 14.06
N TRP A 78 -7.46 4.31 14.23
CA TRP A 78 -8.45 3.52 13.51
C TRP A 78 -9.59 4.41 13.02
N THR A 79 -10.16 4.04 11.89
CA THR A 79 -11.40 4.62 11.40
C THR A 79 -12.27 3.50 10.85
N THR A 80 -13.46 3.84 10.39
CA THR A 80 -14.37 2.85 9.83
C THR A 80 -14.24 2.86 8.31
N SER A 81 -14.07 1.67 7.73
CA SER A 81 -13.95 1.52 6.28
C SER A 81 -15.29 1.81 5.59
N ASP A 82 -15.24 2.54 4.47
CA ASP A 82 -16.38 2.73 3.58
C ASP A 82 -16.25 1.91 2.29
N ASP A 83 -15.43 0.88 2.31
CA ASP A 83 -15.13 0.05 1.14
C ASP A 83 -16.25 -0.94 0.86
N LEU A 84 -17.24 -0.50 0.08
CA LEU A 84 -18.37 -1.33 -0.31
C LEU A 84 -17.96 -2.45 -1.26
N ARG A 85 -17.06 -2.17 -2.20
CA ARG A 85 -16.61 -3.14 -3.21
C ARG A 85 -15.80 -4.28 -2.60
N GLY A 86 -14.93 -3.96 -1.65
CA GLY A 86 -14.11 -4.95 -0.97
C GLY A 86 -14.81 -5.64 0.17
N ARG A 87 -16.10 -5.37 0.39
CA ARG A 87 -16.91 -5.93 1.48
C ARG A 87 -16.31 -5.63 2.86
N ASN A 88 -15.59 -4.51 2.98
CA ASN A 88 -15.00 -4.08 4.23
C ASN A 88 -15.75 -2.93 4.87
N SER A 89 -16.87 -2.51 4.28
CA SER A 89 -17.67 -1.41 4.81
C SER A 89 -18.10 -1.70 6.25
N GLY A 90 -17.91 -0.71 7.12
CA GLY A 90 -18.23 -0.85 8.53
C GLY A 90 -17.18 -1.52 9.38
N LYS A 91 -16.14 -2.11 8.77
CA LYS A 91 -15.04 -2.73 9.51
C LYS A 91 -14.00 -1.69 9.91
N PRO A 92 -13.30 -1.90 11.05
CA PRO A 92 -12.22 -0.99 11.42
C PRO A 92 -11.06 -1.10 10.44
N VAL A 93 -10.48 0.03 10.12
CA VAL A 93 -9.29 0.11 9.27
C VAL A 93 -8.29 1.06 9.91
N ARG A 94 -7.01 0.71 9.82
CA ARG A 94 -5.94 1.46 10.45
C ARG A 94 -5.64 2.74 9.68
N THR A 95 -5.51 3.85 10.42
CA THR A 95 -4.99 5.09 9.87
C THR A 95 -3.49 5.18 10.13
N TYR A 96 -2.81 6.04 9.39
CA TYR A 96 -1.37 6.22 9.47
C TYR A 96 -1.03 7.71 9.52
N ARG A 97 0.24 8.00 9.81
CA ARG A 97 0.77 9.36 9.74
C ARG A 97 2.23 9.31 9.30
N LEU A 98 2.71 10.42 8.77
CA LEU A 98 4.13 10.55 8.44
C LEU A 98 4.97 10.49 9.72
N VAL A 99 6.10 9.82 9.63
CA VAL A 99 7.12 9.84 10.69
C VAL A 99 7.94 11.11 10.51
N ASN A 100 8.15 11.83 11.60
CA ASN A 100 9.00 13.02 11.59
C ASN A 100 10.45 12.68 11.88
#